data_2f81e9d50f8820bf5b6740cea83cfe20
#
_entry.id   2f81e9d50f8820bf5b6740cea83cfe20
#
_cell.length_a   1.000
_cell.length_b   1.000
_cell.length_c   1.000
_cell.angle_alpha   90.00
_cell.angle_beta   90.00
_cell.angle_gamma   90.00
#
_symmetry.space_group_name_H-M   'P 1'
#
loop_
_entity.id
_entity.type
_entity.pdbx_description
1 polymer ?
#
loop_
_entity_poly.entity_id
_entity_poly.type
_entity_poly.pdbx_seq_one_letter_code
_entity_poly.pdbx_strand_id
1 'polypeptide(L)'
;MIELLGTWLMAYDSGFDVLRYLTVRTIGGTLTALLLSILLGPLIISLLTKMQFSQSIRDDGPQSHLAKAGTPTMGGLIIIFSLLISTLLWADLKNLYIWILIFVTLSFSSIGLADDWLKIRHKSSKGLNGRHKLCLQFIFSLIAMLFMLQVSPEGNNQIFILPFDKEFIFIISPLTFLCISVFVIMGSSNAVNLTDGLDGLAILPSVLIAAGLGLIAYAMGNQIIANYLFIPFHPLTGELIVFCGALIGAGIGFLWYNTYPAQIFMGDLGSLTLGGILGTLAVLVRHEIVFAIMAGVFVMETLSVIIQVGSYKIRGKRVFLMAPIHHHFELKGWAEPKVIVRFWIITFVLVLFALATLKLR
;
A
#
# COMPACT_ATOMS: atom_id res chain seq x y z
N MET A 1 -10.34 20.35 -0.54
CA MET A 1 -10.59 21.60 0.24
C MET A 1 -9.73 22.76 -0.26
N ILE A 2 -8.42 22.59 -0.39
CA ILE A 2 -7.49 23.65 -0.84
C ILE A 2 -7.80 24.12 -2.26
N GLU A 3 -8.28 23.26 -3.16
CA GLU A 3 -8.75 23.66 -4.49
C GLU A 3 -9.93 24.64 -4.42
N LEU A 4 -10.90 24.37 -3.55
CA LEU A 4 -12.04 25.29 -3.33
C LEU A 4 -11.58 26.61 -2.72
N LEU A 5 -10.63 26.58 -1.78
CA LEU A 5 -10.01 27.75 -1.21
C LEU A 5 -9.26 28.56 -2.28
N GLY A 6 -8.48 27.88 -3.14
CA GLY A 6 -7.80 28.50 -4.28
C GLY A 6 -8.78 29.21 -5.21
N THR A 7 -9.88 28.56 -5.56
CA THR A 7 -10.92 29.15 -6.41
C THR A 7 -11.53 30.41 -5.79
N TRP A 8 -11.74 30.42 -4.47
CA TRP A 8 -12.24 31.58 -3.75
C TRP A 8 -11.21 32.71 -3.66
N LEU A 9 -9.93 32.36 -3.38
CA LEU A 9 -8.83 33.33 -3.29
C LEU A 9 -8.46 33.95 -4.63
N MET A 10 -8.70 33.28 -5.75
CA MET A 10 -8.53 33.85 -7.11
C MET A 10 -9.35 35.14 -7.33
N ALA A 11 -10.45 35.31 -6.60
CA ALA A 11 -11.24 36.56 -6.66
C ALA A 11 -10.44 37.79 -6.12
N TYR A 12 -9.40 37.53 -5.32
CA TYR A 12 -8.55 38.57 -4.73
C TYR A 12 -7.19 38.70 -5.46
N ASP A 13 -6.58 37.57 -5.86
CA ASP A 13 -5.31 37.57 -6.58
C ASP A 13 -5.23 36.32 -7.49
N SER A 14 -4.92 36.53 -8.77
CA SER A 14 -4.76 35.46 -9.77
C SER A 14 -3.61 34.52 -9.46
N GLY A 15 -2.64 34.89 -8.62
CA GLY A 15 -1.53 34.02 -8.20
C GLY A 15 -1.99 32.77 -7.44
N PHE A 16 -3.18 32.82 -6.82
CA PHE A 16 -3.75 31.65 -6.13
C PHE A 16 -4.26 30.54 -7.05
N ASP A 17 -4.30 30.76 -8.38
CA ASP A 17 -4.61 29.69 -9.36
C ASP A 17 -3.62 28.52 -9.27
N VAL A 18 -2.42 28.77 -8.79
CA VAL A 18 -1.38 27.74 -8.55
C VAL A 18 -1.90 26.60 -7.67
N LEU A 19 -2.81 26.84 -6.72
CA LEU A 19 -3.40 25.84 -5.84
C LEU A 19 -4.33 24.85 -6.55
N ARG A 20 -4.70 25.11 -7.80
CA ARG A 20 -5.53 24.22 -8.63
C ARG A 20 -4.69 23.23 -9.42
N TYR A 21 -3.40 23.53 -9.65
CA TYR A 21 -2.54 22.64 -10.40
C TYR A 21 -2.32 21.32 -9.66
N LEU A 22 -2.54 20.22 -10.39
CA LEU A 22 -2.42 18.87 -9.87
C LEU A 22 -1.04 18.58 -9.24
N THR A 23 0.03 19.08 -9.89
CA THR A 23 1.40 18.96 -9.38
C THR A 23 1.61 19.66 -8.04
N VAL A 24 1.07 20.86 -7.88
CA VAL A 24 1.17 21.63 -6.62
C VAL A 24 0.39 20.93 -5.52
N ARG A 25 -0.81 20.42 -5.81
CA ARG A 25 -1.63 19.67 -4.86
C ARG A 25 -0.96 18.36 -4.46
N THR A 26 -0.30 17.67 -5.39
CA THR A 26 0.46 16.46 -5.10
C THR A 26 1.63 16.74 -4.18
N ILE A 27 2.45 17.74 -4.50
CA ILE A 27 3.61 18.11 -3.65
C ILE A 27 3.14 18.62 -2.29
N GLY A 28 2.13 19.48 -2.26
CA GLY A 28 1.54 19.99 -1.01
C GLY A 28 0.97 18.87 -0.15
N GLY A 29 0.27 17.91 -0.76
CA GLY A 29 -0.24 16.71 -0.09
C GLY A 29 0.89 15.85 0.49
N THR A 30 1.96 15.63 -0.29
CA THR A 30 3.13 14.87 0.17
C THR A 30 3.78 15.54 1.37
N LEU A 31 4.06 16.84 1.29
CA LEU A 31 4.69 17.58 2.38
C LEU A 31 3.81 17.65 3.64
N THR A 32 2.50 17.86 3.45
CA THR A 32 1.55 17.89 4.57
C THR A 32 1.51 16.53 5.28
N ALA A 33 1.40 15.43 4.53
CA ALA A 33 1.38 14.09 5.12
C ALA A 33 2.70 13.75 5.81
N LEU A 34 3.85 14.12 5.23
CA LEU A 34 5.17 13.93 5.80
C LEU A 34 5.30 14.69 7.15
N LEU A 35 4.96 15.97 7.16
CA LEU A 35 5.05 16.79 8.37
C LEU A 35 4.08 16.29 9.46
N LEU A 36 2.84 15.95 9.09
CA LEU A 36 1.88 15.35 10.04
C LEU A 36 2.40 14.04 10.62
N SER A 37 2.98 13.17 9.81
CA SER A 37 3.53 11.89 10.26
C SER A 37 4.68 12.11 11.26
N ILE A 38 5.58 13.05 10.98
CA ILE A 38 6.69 13.39 11.87
C ILE A 38 6.18 14.03 13.17
N LEU A 39 5.18 14.92 13.11
CA LEU A 39 4.66 15.59 14.30
C LEU A 39 3.78 14.67 15.16
N LEU A 40 2.98 13.82 14.55
CA LEU A 40 2.11 12.86 15.26
C LEU A 40 2.90 11.68 15.83
N GLY A 41 4.05 11.34 15.25
CA GLY A 41 4.86 10.19 15.64
C GLY A 41 5.15 10.13 17.14
N PRO A 42 5.80 11.14 17.76
CA PRO A 42 6.13 11.12 19.19
C PRO A 42 4.88 11.02 20.09
N LEU A 43 3.78 11.67 19.69
CA LEU A 43 2.52 11.65 20.43
C LEU A 43 1.91 10.25 20.44
N ILE A 44 1.84 9.60 19.27
CA ILE A 44 1.27 8.26 19.12
C ILE A 44 2.17 7.22 19.79
N ILE A 45 3.50 7.31 19.62
CA ILE A 45 4.46 6.42 20.29
C ILE A 45 4.30 6.51 21.82
N SER A 46 4.27 7.72 22.36
CA SER A 46 4.09 7.94 23.81
C SER A 46 2.76 7.38 24.32
N LEU A 47 1.66 7.58 23.56
CA LEU A 47 0.34 7.06 23.89
C LEU A 47 0.34 5.53 23.93
N LEU A 48 0.83 4.89 22.87
CA LEU A 48 0.85 3.43 22.73
C LEU A 48 1.76 2.78 23.79
N THR A 49 2.90 3.40 24.09
CA THR A 49 3.81 2.95 25.16
C THR A 49 3.13 3.02 26.53
N LYS A 50 2.44 4.13 26.86
CA LYS A 50 1.68 4.28 28.11
C LYS A 50 0.56 3.24 28.24
N MET A 51 -0.09 2.90 27.12
CA MET A 51 -1.13 1.86 27.07
C MET A 51 -0.56 0.44 27.08
N GLN A 52 0.77 0.27 27.10
CA GLN A 52 1.47 -1.02 27.05
C GLN A 52 1.11 -1.84 25.80
N PHE A 53 0.90 -1.17 24.66
CA PHE A 53 0.59 -1.80 23.38
C PHE A 53 1.88 -2.28 22.71
N SER A 54 2.50 -3.31 23.30
CA SER A 54 3.69 -3.98 22.78
C SER A 54 3.32 -5.30 22.13
N GLN A 55 4.00 -5.63 21.05
CA GLN A 55 3.80 -6.90 20.35
C GLN A 55 4.35 -8.06 21.19
N SER A 56 3.58 -9.16 21.33
CA SER A 56 4.10 -10.41 21.88
C SER A 56 5.03 -11.05 20.85
N ILE A 57 6.29 -11.23 21.22
CA ILE A 57 7.29 -11.88 20.36
C ILE A 57 6.96 -13.38 20.29
N ARG A 58 7.06 -13.97 19.09
CA ARG A 58 6.88 -15.40 18.90
C ARG A 58 8.13 -16.14 19.39
N ASP A 59 7.93 -17.19 20.16
CA ASP A 59 9.03 -18.04 20.68
C ASP A 59 9.80 -18.77 19.57
N ASP A 60 9.16 -18.96 18.40
CA ASP A 60 9.72 -19.67 17.23
C ASP A 60 10.54 -18.76 16.28
N GLY A 61 10.71 -17.47 16.60
CA GLY A 61 11.41 -16.49 15.79
C GLY A 61 12.95 -16.47 15.99
N PRO A 62 13.71 -15.73 15.14
CA PRO A 62 15.13 -15.48 15.35
C PRO A 62 15.39 -14.84 16.73
N GLN A 63 16.46 -15.27 17.41
CA GLN A 63 16.80 -14.76 18.75
C GLN A 63 17.08 -13.25 18.78
N SER A 64 17.50 -12.66 17.65
CA SER A 64 17.70 -11.23 17.47
C SER A 64 16.43 -10.42 17.75
N HIS A 65 15.24 -10.99 17.55
CA HIS A 65 13.96 -10.34 17.78
C HIS A 65 13.61 -10.19 19.28
N LEU A 66 14.23 -10.98 20.16
CA LEU A 66 14.03 -10.85 21.61
C LEU A 66 14.48 -9.48 22.16
N ALA A 67 15.51 -8.88 21.52
CA ALA A 67 15.98 -7.54 21.87
C ALA A 67 14.95 -6.42 21.57
N LYS A 68 13.94 -6.70 20.74
CA LYS A 68 12.88 -5.77 20.36
C LYS A 68 11.66 -5.82 21.28
N ALA A 69 11.74 -6.60 22.36
CA ALA A 69 10.68 -6.70 23.36
C ALA A 69 10.38 -5.32 23.97
N GLY A 70 9.10 -4.91 23.98
CA GLY A 70 8.69 -3.62 24.50
C GLY A 70 8.50 -2.52 23.45
N THR A 71 8.93 -2.71 22.20
CA THR A 71 8.63 -1.75 21.13
C THR A 71 7.10 -1.72 20.88
N PRO A 72 6.46 -0.53 20.89
CA PRO A 72 5.04 -0.41 20.65
C PRO A 72 4.68 -0.83 19.22
N THR A 73 3.48 -1.40 19.06
CA THR A 73 2.88 -1.75 17.77
C THR A 73 1.71 -0.84 17.43
N MET A 74 1.05 -1.04 16.29
CA MET A 74 -0.04 -0.21 15.74
C MET A 74 0.43 1.16 15.23
N GLY A 75 1.69 1.28 14.82
CA GLY A 75 2.23 2.50 14.20
C GLY A 75 1.56 2.88 12.89
N GLY A 76 0.83 1.97 12.26
CA GLY A 76 -0.05 2.28 11.14
C GLY A 76 -1.02 3.43 11.39
N LEU A 77 -1.35 3.74 12.65
CA LEU A 77 -2.14 4.94 13.00
C LEU A 77 -1.49 6.22 12.48
N ILE A 78 -0.16 6.35 12.58
CA ILE A 78 0.58 7.52 12.09
C ILE A 78 0.35 7.68 10.59
N ILE A 79 0.50 6.57 9.83
CA ILE A 79 0.32 6.55 8.37
C ILE A 79 -1.11 6.95 8.01
N ILE A 80 -2.12 6.30 8.62
CA ILE A 80 -3.53 6.44 8.25
C ILE A 80 -4.02 7.85 8.54
N PHE A 81 -3.73 8.41 9.73
CA PHE A 81 -4.15 9.78 10.06
C PHE A 81 -3.49 10.81 9.14
N SER A 82 -2.18 10.69 8.90
CA SER A 82 -1.45 11.63 8.04
C SER A 82 -1.93 11.55 6.58
N LEU A 83 -2.17 10.33 6.07
CA LEU A 83 -2.71 10.08 4.74
C LEU A 83 -4.11 10.68 4.58
N LEU A 84 -5.03 10.35 5.49
CA LEU A 84 -6.42 10.79 5.38
C LEU A 84 -6.56 12.31 5.51
N ILE A 85 -5.91 12.93 6.50
CA ILE A 85 -5.94 14.38 6.68
C ILE A 85 -5.39 15.07 5.43
N SER A 86 -4.24 14.64 4.94
CA SER A 86 -3.63 15.22 3.76
C SER A 86 -4.50 15.04 2.51
N THR A 87 -5.07 13.84 2.31
CA THR A 87 -5.98 13.57 1.18
C THR A 87 -7.21 14.46 1.23
N LEU A 88 -7.87 14.58 2.39
CA LEU A 88 -9.05 15.43 2.54
C LEU A 88 -8.75 16.91 2.31
N LEU A 89 -7.54 17.37 2.61
CA LEU A 89 -7.12 18.75 2.38
C LEU A 89 -6.82 19.02 0.90
N TRP A 90 -6.07 18.16 0.24
CA TRP A 90 -5.47 18.45 -1.07
C TRP A 90 -6.18 17.81 -2.25
N ALA A 91 -6.83 16.65 -2.09
CA ALA A 91 -7.51 15.98 -3.18
C ALA A 91 -8.83 16.68 -3.57
N ASP A 92 -9.21 16.54 -4.83
CA ASP A 92 -10.55 16.87 -5.29
C ASP A 92 -11.55 15.83 -4.80
N LEU A 93 -12.35 16.23 -3.82
CA LEU A 93 -13.36 15.37 -3.20
C LEU A 93 -14.59 15.14 -4.10
N LYS A 94 -14.67 15.77 -5.28
CA LYS A 94 -15.68 15.44 -6.29
C LYS A 94 -15.31 14.17 -7.06
N ASN A 95 -14.02 13.79 -7.06
CA ASN A 95 -13.57 12.57 -7.69
C ASN A 95 -13.94 11.35 -6.84
N LEU A 96 -14.80 10.50 -7.39
CA LEU A 96 -15.32 9.32 -6.68
C LEU A 96 -14.26 8.24 -6.45
N TYR A 97 -13.18 8.19 -7.24
CA TYR A 97 -12.07 7.26 -7.00
C TYR A 97 -11.32 7.56 -5.70
N ILE A 98 -11.26 8.83 -5.29
CA ILE A 98 -10.69 9.22 -3.99
C ILE A 98 -11.50 8.61 -2.84
N TRP A 99 -12.84 8.59 -2.96
CA TRP A 99 -13.70 7.99 -1.94
C TRP A 99 -13.57 6.47 -1.88
N ILE A 100 -13.31 5.80 -3.01
CA ILE A 100 -13.00 4.36 -3.02
C ILE A 100 -11.73 4.10 -2.20
N LEU A 101 -10.67 4.89 -2.42
CA LEU A 101 -9.41 4.76 -1.67
C LEU A 101 -9.58 5.08 -0.18
N ILE A 102 -10.35 6.11 0.17
CA ILE A 102 -10.68 6.42 1.57
C ILE A 102 -11.45 5.26 2.21
N PHE A 103 -12.44 4.71 1.51
CA PHE A 103 -13.23 3.56 1.99
C PHE A 103 -12.34 2.34 2.24
N VAL A 104 -11.47 1.98 1.28
CA VAL A 104 -10.52 0.87 1.45
C VAL A 104 -9.55 1.14 2.59
N THR A 105 -9.01 2.35 2.70
CA THR A 105 -8.14 2.75 3.80
C THR A 105 -8.82 2.52 5.15
N LEU A 106 -10.04 3.01 5.36
CA LEU A 106 -10.77 2.86 6.61
C LEU A 106 -11.21 1.42 6.88
N SER A 107 -11.65 0.70 5.87
CA SER A 107 -12.12 -0.68 6.00
C SER A 107 -10.97 -1.64 6.36
N PHE A 108 -9.85 -1.56 5.64
CA PHE A 108 -8.70 -2.43 5.91
C PHE A 108 -8.00 -2.06 7.21
N SER A 109 -7.95 -0.77 7.56
CA SER A 109 -7.45 -0.34 8.86
C SER A 109 -8.32 -0.84 10.03
N SER A 110 -9.64 -0.92 9.84
CA SER A 110 -10.53 -1.47 10.86
C SER A 110 -10.28 -2.97 11.10
N ILE A 111 -9.99 -3.74 10.04
CA ILE A 111 -9.61 -5.16 10.17
C ILE A 111 -8.30 -5.29 10.94
N GLY A 112 -7.28 -4.52 10.53
CA GLY A 112 -5.97 -4.55 11.19
C GLY A 112 -6.03 -4.07 12.64
N LEU A 113 -6.81 -3.02 12.91
CA LEU A 113 -7.06 -2.52 14.26
C LEU A 113 -7.69 -3.60 15.15
N ALA A 114 -8.71 -4.30 14.65
CA ALA A 114 -9.36 -5.38 15.38
C ALA A 114 -8.39 -6.54 15.65
N ASP A 115 -7.54 -6.89 14.66
CA ASP A 115 -6.54 -7.95 14.80
C ASP A 115 -5.49 -7.60 15.87
N ASP A 116 -4.88 -6.41 15.76
CA ASP A 116 -3.87 -5.95 16.70
C ASP A 116 -4.44 -5.74 18.11
N TRP A 117 -5.65 -5.19 18.22
CA TRP A 117 -6.35 -5.05 19.50
C TRP A 117 -6.58 -6.38 20.20
N LEU A 118 -7.02 -7.43 19.47
CA LEU A 118 -7.22 -8.76 20.03
C LEU A 118 -5.92 -9.39 20.50
N LYS A 119 -4.82 -9.23 19.74
CA LYS A 119 -3.48 -9.71 20.14
C LYS A 119 -3.05 -9.08 21.46
N ILE A 120 -3.23 -7.76 21.61
CA ILE A 120 -2.85 -7.02 22.81
C ILE A 120 -3.72 -7.44 24.02
N ARG A 121 -5.06 -7.47 23.82
CA ARG A 121 -6.01 -7.81 24.88
C ARG A 121 -5.80 -9.22 25.43
N HIS A 122 -5.52 -10.20 24.57
CA HIS A 122 -5.31 -11.59 24.97
C HIS A 122 -3.84 -11.91 25.31
N LYS A 123 -2.93 -10.94 25.21
CA LYS A 123 -1.47 -11.13 25.38
C LYS A 123 -0.96 -12.34 24.59
N SER A 124 -1.42 -12.51 23.38
CA SER A 124 -1.18 -13.67 22.54
C SER A 124 -0.89 -13.23 21.11
N SER A 125 -0.07 -13.99 20.39
CA SER A 125 0.15 -13.78 18.95
C SER A 125 -1.07 -14.14 18.07
N LYS A 126 -2.14 -14.71 18.68
CA LYS A 126 -3.38 -15.07 17.99
C LYS A 126 -4.33 -13.87 17.97
N GLY A 127 -4.40 -13.17 16.82
CA GLY A 127 -5.38 -12.11 16.54
C GLY A 127 -6.71 -12.67 16.04
N LEU A 128 -7.31 -12.00 15.07
CA LEU A 128 -8.50 -12.46 14.35
C LEU A 128 -8.26 -13.83 13.70
N ASN A 129 -9.28 -14.69 13.75
CA ASN A 129 -9.23 -15.92 12.99
C ASN A 129 -9.03 -15.62 11.49
N GLY A 130 -8.06 -16.28 10.84
CA GLY A 130 -7.70 -16.02 9.45
C GLY A 130 -8.88 -16.09 8.47
N ARG A 131 -9.87 -16.97 8.75
CA ARG A 131 -11.09 -17.06 7.91
C ARG A 131 -11.94 -15.78 8.03
N HIS A 132 -12.11 -15.24 9.23
CA HIS A 132 -12.86 -13.98 9.43
C HIS A 132 -12.12 -12.81 8.79
N LYS A 133 -10.79 -12.75 8.93
CA LYS A 133 -9.94 -11.73 8.30
C LYS A 133 -10.11 -11.75 6.77
N LEU A 134 -9.99 -12.92 6.14
CA LEU A 134 -10.17 -13.07 4.70
C LEU A 134 -11.61 -12.75 4.25
N CYS A 135 -12.62 -13.14 5.02
CA CYS A 135 -14.02 -12.85 4.72
C CYS A 135 -14.29 -11.33 4.72
N LEU A 136 -13.80 -10.61 5.74
CA LEU A 136 -13.94 -9.15 5.81
C LEU A 136 -13.19 -8.45 4.67
N GLN A 137 -11.97 -8.87 4.35
CA GLN A 137 -11.21 -8.35 3.21
C GLN A 137 -11.97 -8.58 1.90
N PHE A 138 -12.55 -9.77 1.70
CA PHE A 138 -13.38 -10.09 0.54
C PHE A 138 -14.57 -9.15 0.42
N ILE A 139 -15.36 -9.00 1.50
CA ILE A 139 -16.55 -8.15 1.52
C ILE A 139 -16.20 -6.69 1.20
N PHE A 140 -15.20 -6.12 1.86
CA PHE A 140 -14.83 -4.73 1.64
C PHE A 140 -14.21 -4.50 0.25
N SER A 141 -13.41 -5.43 -0.26
CA SER A 141 -12.90 -5.36 -1.64
C SER A 141 -14.03 -5.44 -2.65
N LEU A 142 -14.99 -6.33 -2.43
CA LEU A 142 -16.15 -6.49 -3.33
C LEU A 142 -17.00 -5.22 -3.35
N ILE A 143 -17.31 -4.63 -2.18
CA ILE A 143 -18.07 -3.37 -2.10
C ILE A 143 -17.34 -2.25 -2.83
N ALA A 144 -16.04 -2.10 -2.62
CA ALA A 144 -15.23 -1.08 -3.29
C ALA A 144 -15.28 -1.24 -4.82
N MET A 145 -15.17 -2.48 -5.31
CA MET A 145 -15.16 -2.78 -6.75
C MET A 145 -16.53 -2.68 -7.39
N LEU A 146 -17.59 -3.06 -6.69
CA LEU A 146 -18.96 -2.83 -7.16
C LEU A 146 -19.26 -1.32 -7.31
N PHE A 147 -18.81 -0.51 -6.35
CA PHE A 147 -18.94 0.95 -6.45
C PHE A 147 -18.12 1.50 -7.62
N MET A 148 -16.90 1.01 -7.82
CA MET A 148 -16.07 1.36 -8.96
C MET A 148 -16.76 1.06 -10.30
N LEU A 149 -17.41 -0.10 -10.45
CA LEU A 149 -18.15 -0.46 -11.67
C LEU A 149 -19.28 0.52 -12.00
N GLN A 150 -19.92 1.10 -10.98
CA GLN A 150 -20.99 2.08 -11.16
C GLN A 150 -20.46 3.47 -11.55
N VAL A 151 -19.27 3.82 -11.09
CA VAL A 151 -18.68 5.16 -11.25
C VAL A 151 -17.84 5.27 -12.52
N SER A 152 -17.22 4.18 -12.95
CA SER A 152 -16.36 4.19 -14.14
C SER A 152 -17.18 4.38 -15.42
N PRO A 153 -16.69 5.16 -16.39
CA PRO A 153 -17.30 5.27 -17.70
C PRO A 153 -17.48 3.90 -18.38
N GLU A 154 -18.56 3.74 -19.14
CA GLU A 154 -18.85 2.51 -19.87
C GLU A 154 -17.66 2.11 -20.79
N GLY A 155 -17.33 0.82 -20.79
CA GLY A 155 -16.24 0.24 -21.57
C GLY A 155 -14.88 0.19 -20.86
N ASN A 156 -14.55 1.11 -19.97
CA ASN A 156 -13.25 1.12 -19.26
C ASN A 156 -13.14 0.01 -18.20
N ASN A 157 -14.23 -0.51 -17.72
CA ASN A 157 -14.28 -1.58 -16.71
C ASN A 157 -13.96 -2.98 -17.25
N GLN A 158 -13.87 -3.11 -18.56
CA GLN A 158 -13.69 -4.40 -19.24
C GLN A 158 -12.27 -4.57 -19.79
N ILE A 159 -11.41 -3.57 -19.63
CA ILE A 159 -10.06 -3.58 -20.19
C ILE A 159 -9.09 -4.22 -19.21
N PHE A 160 -8.40 -5.27 -19.66
CA PHE A 160 -7.27 -5.87 -18.98
C PHE A 160 -6.02 -5.72 -19.84
N ILE A 161 -4.97 -5.12 -19.30
CA ILE A 161 -3.79 -4.69 -20.03
C ILE A 161 -2.62 -5.60 -19.73
N LEU A 162 -2.03 -6.22 -20.76
CA LEU A 162 -0.75 -6.92 -20.63
C LEU A 162 0.42 -5.97 -20.91
N PRO A 163 1.48 -6.01 -20.08
CA PRO A 163 2.73 -5.31 -20.41
C PRO A 163 3.39 -5.92 -21.65
N PHE A 164 4.24 -5.14 -22.33
CA PHE A 164 5.06 -5.51 -23.49
C PHE A 164 4.36 -5.63 -24.84
N ASP A 165 3.03 -5.63 -24.92
CA ASP A 165 2.34 -5.75 -26.19
C ASP A 165 1.19 -4.74 -26.33
N LYS A 166 1.14 -4.00 -27.47
CA LYS A 166 0.11 -2.99 -27.77
C LYS A 166 -1.24 -3.61 -28.14
N GLU A 167 -1.23 -4.80 -28.70
CA GLU A 167 -2.43 -5.45 -29.24
C GLU A 167 -3.17 -6.28 -28.18
N PHE A 168 -2.51 -6.62 -27.06
CA PHE A 168 -3.13 -7.42 -25.99
C PHE A 168 -3.87 -6.56 -24.96
N ILE A 169 -4.92 -5.89 -25.44
CA ILE A 169 -5.96 -5.34 -24.60
C ILE A 169 -7.12 -6.33 -24.63
N PHE A 170 -7.31 -7.09 -23.56
CA PHE A 170 -8.42 -8.03 -23.47
C PHE A 170 -9.65 -7.34 -22.91
N ILE A 171 -10.78 -7.56 -23.58
CA ILE A 171 -12.09 -7.20 -23.02
C ILE A 171 -12.55 -8.40 -22.18
N ILE A 172 -12.61 -8.20 -20.85
CA ILE A 172 -13.06 -9.22 -19.91
C ILE A 172 -14.48 -8.93 -19.41
N SER A 173 -15.20 -9.97 -18.98
CA SER A 173 -16.53 -9.77 -18.42
C SER A 173 -16.47 -8.99 -17.09
N PRO A 174 -17.52 -8.24 -16.69
CA PRO A 174 -17.57 -7.56 -15.39
C PRO A 174 -17.34 -8.52 -14.22
N LEU A 175 -17.84 -9.75 -14.31
CA LEU A 175 -17.63 -10.77 -13.28
C LEU A 175 -16.16 -11.18 -13.19
N THR A 176 -15.51 -11.45 -14.32
CA THR A 176 -14.07 -11.78 -14.38
C THR A 176 -13.25 -10.63 -13.80
N PHE A 177 -13.60 -9.38 -14.15
CA PHE A 177 -12.97 -8.20 -13.61
C PHE A 177 -13.11 -8.13 -12.08
N LEU A 178 -14.31 -8.33 -11.53
CA LEU A 178 -14.52 -8.34 -10.07
C LEU A 178 -13.68 -9.41 -9.38
N CYS A 179 -13.64 -10.63 -9.93
CA CYS A 179 -12.85 -11.73 -9.36
C CYS A 179 -11.36 -11.40 -9.32
N ILE A 180 -10.81 -10.88 -10.43
CA ILE A 180 -9.40 -10.48 -10.50
C ILE A 180 -9.12 -9.34 -9.52
N SER A 181 -9.95 -8.31 -9.51
CA SER A 181 -9.77 -7.13 -8.66
C SER A 181 -9.78 -7.47 -7.17
N VAL A 182 -10.76 -8.26 -6.73
CA VAL A 182 -10.85 -8.73 -5.34
C VAL A 182 -9.62 -9.57 -4.99
N PHE A 183 -9.19 -10.47 -5.88
CA PHE A 183 -7.99 -11.27 -5.68
C PHE A 183 -6.73 -10.40 -5.55
N VAL A 184 -6.55 -9.39 -6.41
CA VAL A 184 -5.42 -8.46 -6.37
C VAL A 184 -5.39 -7.67 -5.05
N ILE A 185 -6.53 -7.11 -4.62
CA ILE A 185 -6.62 -6.31 -3.39
C ILE A 185 -6.34 -7.18 -2.16
N MET A 186 -6.98 -8.34 -2.05
CA MET A 186 -6.75 -9.26 -0.93
C MET A 186 -5.33 -9.82 -0.93
N GLY A 187 -4.85 -10.23 -2.10
CA GLY A 187 -3.50 -10.76 -2.29
C GLY A 187 -2.44 -9.75 -1.88
N SER A 188 -2.56 -8.52 -2.36
CA SER A 188 -1.66 -7.43 -2.01
C SER A 188 -1.69 -7.10 -0.50
N SER A 189 -2.89 -7.02 0.09
CA SER A 189 -3.05 -6.77 1.52
C SER A 189 -2.29 -7.79 2.38
N ASN A 190 -2.48 -9.08 2.08
CA ASN A 190 -1.81 -10.14 2.83
C ASN A 190 -0.32 -10.24 2.50
N ALA A 191 0.10 -9.93 1.26
CA ALA A 191 1.50 -9.96 0.86
C ALA A 191 2.34 -8.88 1.57
N VAL A 192 1.82 -7.66 1.67
CA VAL A 192 2.46 -6.59 2.46
C VAL A 192 2.53 -6.96 3.93
N ASN A 193 1.46 -7.53 4.50
CA ASN A 193 1.43 -7.97 5.89
C ASN A 193 2.45 -9.09 6.17
N LEU A 194 2.63 -10.05 5.25
CA LEU A 194 3.67 -11.09 5.38
C LEU A 194 5.09 -10.53 5.29
N THR A 195 5.29 -9.42 4.56
CA THR A 195 6.59 -8.78 4.39
C THR A 195 6.96 -7.89 5.59
N ASP A 196 5.99 -7.46 6.40
CA ASP A 196 6.20 -6.58 7.56
C ASP A 196 6.78 -7.35 8.76
N GLY A 197 7.91 -8.05 8.54
CA GLY A 197 8.60 -8.86 9.55
C GLY A 197 9.90 -8.24 10.07
N LEU A 198 10.46 -7.23 9.39
CA LEU A 198 11.68 -6.53 9.77
C LEU A 198 11.46 -5.00 9.77
N ASP A 199 12.26 -4.29 10.57
CA ASP A 199 12.16 -2.84 10.79
C ASP A 199 12.30 -2.06 9.47
N GLY A 200 11.21 -1.42 9.02
CA GLY A 200 11.20 -0.63 7.79
C GLY A 200 11.16 -1.44 6.48
N LEU A 201 11.12 -2.78 6.53
CA LEU A 201 11.17 -3.61 5.34
C LEU A 201 9.99 -3.38 4.40
N ALA A 202 8.76 -3.33 4.91
CA ALA A 202 7.56 -3.22 4.10
C ALA A 202 7.22 -1.79 3.66
N ILE A 203 7.58 -0.78 4.47
CA ILE A 203 7.13 0.59 4.23
C ILE A 203 7.77 1.24 3.01
N LEU A 204 9.10 1.17 2.84
CA LEU A 204 9.74 1.82 1.69
C LEU A 204 9.38 1.15 0.35
N PRO A 205 9.33 -0.18 0.20
CA PRO A 205 8.74 -0.82 -0.97
C PRO A 205 7.32 -0.32 -1.28
N SER A 206 6.45 -0.18 -0.26
CA SER A 206 5.08 0.35 -0.45
C SER A 206 5.10 1.78 -0.99
N VAL A 207 5.98 2.64 -0.47
CA VAL A 207 6.17 4.02 -0.94
C VAL A 207 6.65 4.06 -2.40
N LEU A 208 7.63 3.23 -2.76
CA LEU A 208 8.16 3.17 -4.13
C LEU A 208 7.09 2.69 -5.13
N ILE A 209 6.31 1.68 -4.75
CA ILE A 209 5.20 1.17 -5.58
C ILE A 209 4.10 2.24 -5.72
N ALA A 210 3.76 2.94 -4.62
CA ALA A 210 2.79 4.04 -4.66
C ALA A 210 3.26 5.16 -5.59
N ALA A 211 4.56 5.49 -5.61
CA ALA A 211 5.13 6.45 -6.55
C ALA A 211 4.98 5.97 -8.01
N GLY A 212 5.29 4.70 -8.28
CA GLY A 212 5.12 4.11 -9.60
C GLY A 212 3.67 4.13 -10.08
N LEU A 213 2.74 3.69 -9.24
CA LEU A 213 1.30 3.71 -9.55
C LEU A 213 0.76 5.14 -9.70
N GLY A 214 1.25 6.08 -8.89
CA GLY A 214 0.91 7.50 -9.00
C GLY A 214 1.34 8.09 -10.35
N LEU A 215 2.53 7.75 -10.85
CA LEU A 215 2.98 8.16 -12.18
C LEU A 215 2.10 7.57 -13.30
N ILE A 216 1.70 6.29 -13.17
CA ILE A 216 0.76 5.67 -14.12
C ILE A 216 -0.60 6.39 -14.08
N ALA A 217 -1.12 6.65 -12.87
CA ALA A 217 -2.37 7.37 -12.69
C ALA A 217 -2.36 8.76 -13.33
N TYR A 218 -1.26 9.50 -13.14
CA TYR A 218 -1.06 10.80 -13.78
C TYR A 218 -1.03 10.69 -15.31
N ALA A 219 -0.29 9.71 -15.83
CA ALA A 219 -0.18 9.50 -17.28
C ALA A 219 -1.53 9.14 -17.91
N MET A 220 -2.33 8.27 -17.26
CA MET A 220 -3.68 7.89 -17.72
C MET A 220 -4.69 9.03 -17.59
N GLY A 221 -4.52 9.92 -16.63
CA GLY A 221 -5.37 11.09 -16.43
C GLY A 221 -5.08 12.24 -17.39
N ASN A 222 -4.01 12.16 -18.19
CA ASN A 222 -3.62 13.16 -19.17
C ASN A 222 -3.71 12.59 -20.59
N GLN A 223 -4.62 13.12 -21.40
CA GLN A 223 -4.88 12.59 -22.75
C GLN A 223 -3.66 12.62 -23.67
N ILE A 224 -2.82 13.66 -23.57
CA ILE A 224 -1.60 13.79 -24.39
C ILE A 224 -0.60 12.69 -24.03
N ILE A 225 -0.36 12.49 -22.73
CA ILE A 225 0.59 11.49 -22.24
C ILE A 225 0.04 10.08 -22.47
N ALA A 226 -1.26 9.85 -22.23
CA ALA A 226 -1.91 8.57 -22.49
C ALA A 226 -1.79 8.15 -23.94
N ASN A 227 -2.08 9.07 -24.88
CA ASN A 227 -1.90 8.83 -26.31
C ASN A 227 -0.43 8.57 -26.70
N TYR A 228 0.52 9.33 -26.11
CA TYR A 228 1.95 9.12 -26.37
C TYR A 228 2.44 7.76 -25.89
N LEU A 229 1.93 7.28 -24.76
CA LEU A 229 2.29 5.98 -24.17
C LEU A 229 1.44 4.82 -24.70
N PHE A 230 0.41 5.10 -25.53
CA PHE A 230 -0.56 4.12 -26.01
C PHE A 230 -1.31 3.38 -24.87
N ILE A 231 -1.55 4.08 -23.75
CA ILE A 231 -2.37 3.57 -22.64
C ILE A 231 -3.76 4.20 -22.71
N PRO A 232 -4.80 3.52 -22.15
CA PRO A 232 -6.15 4.08 -22.13
C PRO A 232 -6.21 5.38 -21.33
N PHE A 233 -6.82 6.41 -21.90
CA PHE A 233 -7.13 7.63 -21.15
C PHE A 233 -8.31 7.40 -20.22
N HIS A 234 -8.18 7.84 -18.96
CA HIS A 234 -9.25 7.77 -17.98
C HIS A 234 -9.29 9.05 -17.12
N PRO A 235 -10.34 9.88 -17.22
CA PRO A 235 -10.34 11.22 -16.62
C PRO A 235 -10.28 11.23 -15.10
N LEU A 236 -10.78 10.17 -14.44
CA LEU A 236 -10.80 10.09 -12.97
C LEU A 236 -9.45 9.66 -12.35
N THR A 237 -8.54 9.08 -13.14
CA THR A 237 -7.28 8.53 -12.58
C THR A 237 -6.25 9.59 -12.24
N GLY A 238 -6.23 10.72 -12.96
CA GLY A 238 -5.23 11.77 -12.74
C GLY A 238 -5.16 12.26 -11.29
N GLU A 239 -6.30 12.36 -10.63
CA GLU A 239 -6.39 12.83 -9.25
C GLU A 239 -5.77 11.85 -8.23
N LEU A 240 -5.66 10.56 -8.59
CA LEU A 240 -5.05 9.55 -7.72
C LEU A 240 -3.60 9.85 -7.36
N ILE A 241 -2.89 10.66 -8.18
CA ILE A 241 -1.51 11.05 -7.86
C ILE A 241 -1.42 11.89 -6.58
N VAL A 242 -2.46 12.68 -6.25
CA VAL A 242 -2.51 13.46 -5.00
C VAL A 242 -2.61 12.52 -3.80
N PHE A 243 -3.44 11.49 -3.89
CA PHE A 243 -3.53 10.45 -2.87
C PHE A 243 -2.21 9.66 -2.75
N CYS A 244 -1.60 9.28 -3.88
CA CYS A 244 -0.28 8.63 -3.88
C CYS A 244 0.79 9.51 -3.25
N GLY A 245 0.79 10.82 -3.53
CA GLY A 245 1.68 11.78 -2.89
C GLY A 245 1.50 11.83 -1.38
N ALA A 246 0.25 11.89 -0.90
CA ALA A 246 -0.04 11.82 0.53
C ALA A 246 0.41 10.50 1.16
N LEU A 247 0.25 9.36 0.46
CA LEU A 247 0.72 8.06 0.91
C LEU A 247 2.25 8.00 0.99
N ILE A 248 2.95 8.56 0.00
CA ILE A 248 4.42 8.68 0.00
C ILE A 248 4.88 9.51 1.20
N GLY A 249 4.28 10.67 1.41
CA GLY A 249 4.62 11.55 2.53
C GLY A 249 4.39 10.87 3.88
N ALA A 250 3.22 10.27 4.09
CA ALA A 250 2.88 9.53 5.30
C ALA A 250 3.84 8.35 5.55
N GLY A 251 4.16 7.59 4.50
CA GLY A 251 5.06 6.44 4.58
C GLY A 251 6.50 6.82 4.90
N ILE A 252 7.04 7.86 4.25
CA ILE A 252 8.40 8.37 4.54
C ILE A 252 8.45 8.94 5.97
N GLY A 253 7.43 9.69 6.39
CA GLY A 253 7.37 10.21 7.76
C GLY A 253 7.24 9.11 8.81
N PHE A 254 6.53 8.02 8.53
CA PHE A 254 6.49 6.85 9.40
C PHE A 254 7.84 6.13 9.44
N LEU A 255 8.53 6.00 8.29
CA LEU A 255 9.85 5.37 8.20
C LEU A 255 10.88 6.06 9.11
N TRP A 256 10.75 7.35 9.39
CA TRP A 256 11.59 8.07 10.34
C TRP A 256 11.65 7.39 11.72
N TYR A 257 10.55 6.79 12.15
CA TYR A 257 10.44 6.08 13.44
C TYR A 257 10.56 4.55 13.32
N ASN A 258 10.29 4.01 12.13
CA ASN A 258 10.28 2.57 11.88
C ASN A 258 11.59 2.03 11.28
N THR A 259 12.56 2.92 10.94
CA THR A 259 13.89 2.48 10.50
C THR A 259 14.63 1.74 11.61
N TYR A 260 15.52 0.81 11.21
CA TYR A 260 16.28 -0.01 12.17
C TYR A 260 17.26 0.84 13.02
N PRO A 261 17.29 0.69 14.35
CA PRO A 261 16.34 -0.06 15.20
C PRO A 261 15.02 0.71 15.39
N ALA A 262 13.89 0.03 15.15
CA ALA A 262 12.58 0.66 15.12
C ALA A 262 12.11 1.15 16.52
N GLN A 263 11.56 2.36 16.56
CA GLN A 263 10.91 2.93 17.75
C GLN A 263 9.44 2.51 17.84
N ILE A 264 8.84 2.07 16.73
CA ILE A 264 7.45 1.62 16.63
C ILE A 264 7.31 0.65 15.47
N PHE A 265 6.52 -0.42 15.67
CA PHE A 265 6.14 -1.35 14.59
C PHE A 265 4.84 -0.92 13.93
N MET A 266 4.73 -1.19 12.62
CA MET A 266 3.56 -0.82 11.82
C MET A 266 2.29 -1.54 12.27
N GLY A 267 2.39 -2.83 12.55
CA GLY A 267 1.29 -3.72 12.91
C GLY A 267 0.39 -4.09 11.73
N ASP A 268 -0.55 -5.00 11.98
CA ASP A 268 -1.53 -5.43 10.99
C ASP A 268 -2.41 -4.25 10.53
N LEU A 269 -2.63 -3.28 11.42
CA LEU A 269 -3.34 -2.04 11.12
C LEU A 269 -2.73 -1.28 9.94
N GLY A 270 -1.41 -1.15 9.90
CA GLY A 270 -0.73 -0.45 8.82
C GLY A 270 -0.50 -1.33 7.59
N SER A 271 0.03 -2.53 7.79
CA SER A 271 0.47 -3.40 6.69
C SER A 271 -0.69 -3.91 5.83
N LEU A 272 -1.83 -4.32 6.44
CA LEU A 272 -3.01 -4.72 5.68
C LEU A 272 -3.60 -3.55 4.89
N THR A 273 -3.61 -2.36 5.51
CA THR A 273 -4.13 -1.15 4.88
C THR A 273 -3.29 -0.74 3.68
N LEU A 274 -1.97 -0.67 3.83
CA LEU A 274 -1.06 -0.33 2.74
C LEU A 274 -1.23 -1.28 1.55
N GLY A 275 -1.23 -2.59 1.80
CA GLY A 275 -1.42 -3.56 0.74
C GLY A 275 -2.80 -3.46 0.08
N GLY A 276 -3.87 -3.24 0.85
CA GLY A 276 -5.22 -2.99 0.32
C GLY A 276 -5.29 -1.75 -0.56
N ILE A 277 -4.66 -0.64 -0.15
CA ILE A 277 -4.54 0.60 -0.94
C ILE A 277 -3.78 0.34 -2.24
N LEU A 278 -2.60 -0.29 -2.19
CA LEU A 278 -1.78 -0.53 -3.37
C LEU A 278 -2.49 -1.43 -4.39
N GLY A 279 -3.14 -2.50 -3.92
CA GLY A 279 -3.95 -3.36 -4.79
C GLY A 279 -5.13 -2.62 -5.41
N THR A 280 -5.80 -1.75 -4.65
CA THR A 280 -6.90 -0.93 -5.16
C THR A 280 -6.39 0.08 -6.20
N LEU A 281 -5.28 0.77 -5.94
CA LEU A 281 -4.67 1.69 -6.90
C LEU A 281 -4.35 0.96 -8.22
N ALA A 282 -3.75 -0.24 -8.15
CA ALA A 282 -3.42 -1.02 -9.34
C ALA A 282 -4.66 -1.35 -10.19
N VAL A 283 -5.78 -1.69 -9.54
CA VAL A 283 -7.06 -1.96 -10.21
C VAL A 283 -7.66 -0.67 -10.78
N LEU A 284 -7.62 0.45 -10.06
CA LEU A 284 -8.14 1.74 -10.53
C LEU A 284 -7.40 2.23 -11.78
N VAL A 285 -6.09 1.97 -11.87
CA VAL A 285 -5.27 2.32 -13.05
C VAL A 285 -5.17 1.17 -14.08
N ARG A 286 -5.90 0.06 -13.93
CA ARG A 286 -5.89 -1.07 -14.88
C ARG A 286 -4.52 -1.66 -15.19
N HIS A 287 -3.60 -1.59 -14.27
CA HIS A 287 -2.23 -2.07 -14.46
C HIS A 287 -1.86 -3.15 -13.42
N GLU A 288 -2.74 -4.15 -13.25
CA GLU A 288 -2.60 -5.20 -12.23
C GLU A 288 -1.33 -6.04 -12.43
N ILE A 289 -0.98 -6.36 -13.68
CA ILE A 289 0.25 -7.13 -13.97
C ILE A 289 1.49 -6.27 -13.79
N VAL A 290 1.46 -5.01 -14.22
CA VAL A 290 2.54 -4.06 -13.99
C VAL A 290 2.77 -3.87 -12.48
N PHE A 291 1.68 -3.79 -11.70
CA PHE A 291 1.73 -3.77 -10.25
C PHE A 291 2.35 -5.05 -9.68
N ALA A 292 2.01 -6.23 -10.19
CA ALA A 292 2.61 -7.49 -9.74
C ALA A 292 4.13 -7.52 -9.95
N ILE A 293 4.63 -6.90 -11.03
CA ILE A 293 6.07 -6.70 -11.28
C ILE A 293 6.66 -5.73 -10.24
N MET A 294 6.04 -4.56 -10.03
CA MET A 294 6.49 -3.59 -9.01
C MET A 294 6.53 -4.21 -7.62
N ALA A 295 5.50 -5.00 -7.29
CA ALA A 295 5.32 -5.69 -6.03
C ALA A 295 6.10 -7.01 -5.93
N GLY A 296 7.05 -7.28 -6.81
CA GLY A 296 7.74 -8.56 -6.92
C GLY A 296 8.41 -9.02 -5.63
N VAL A 297 8.87 -8.11 -4.76
CA VAL A 297 9.36 -8.46 -3.41
C VAL A 297 8.22 -9.01 -2.56
N PHE A 298 7.06 -8.38 -2.53
CA PHE A 298 5.89 -8.86 -1.80
C PHE A 298 5.38 -10.20 -2.33
N VAL A 299 5.41 -10.37 -3.67
CA VAL A 299 5.08 -11.63 -4.33
C VAL A 299 6.06 -12.73 -3.93
N MET A 300 7.36 -12.46 -3.94
CA MET A 300 8.40 -13.40 -3.55
C MET A 300 8.26 -13.85 -2.09
N GLU A 301 7.97 -12.92 -1.18
CA GLU A 301 7.72 -13.22 0.24
C GLU A 301 6.51 -14.16 0.38
N THR A 302 5.41 -13.83 -0.26
CA THR A 302 4.18 -14.64 -0.22
C THR A 302 4.39 -16.03 -0.83
N LEU A 303 5.03 -16.10 -2.00
CA LEU A 303 5.34 -17.38 -2.65
C LEU A 303 6.25 -18.24 -1.80
N SER A 304 7.21 -17.66 -1.08
CA SER A 304 8.08 -18.41 -0.18
C SER A 304 7.28 -19.12 0.93
N VAL A 305 6.26 -18.47 1.47
CA VAL A 305 5.35 -19.05 2.48
C VAL A 305 4.50 -20.16 1.87
N ILE A 306 3.92 -19.92 0.70
CA ILE A 306 3.08 -20.91 0.00
C ILE A 306 3.91 -22.18 -0.31
N ILE A 307 5.11 -22.01 -0.87
CA ILE A 307 6.02 -23.12 -1.20
C ILE A 307 6.44 -23.87 0.07
N GLN A 308 6.80 -23.14 1.14
CA GLN A 308 7.20 -23.75 2.41
C GLN A 308 6.09 -24.59 3.02
N VAL A 309 4.88 -24.03 3.13
CA VAL A 309 3.73 -24.72 3.70
C VAL A 309 3.31 -25.89 2.83
N GLY A 310 3.28 -25.71 1.51
CA GLY A 310 2.96 -26.77 0.55
C GLY A 310 3.95 -27.92 0.64
N SER A 311 5.26 -27.66 0.61
CA SER A 311 6.30 -28.69 0.73
C SER A 311 6.22 -29.45 2.06
N TYR A 312 6.01 -28.71 3.16
CA TYR A 312 5.90 -29.33 4.48
C TYR A 312 4.67 -30.27 4.59
N LYS A 313 3.52 -29.83 4.06
CA LYS A 313 2.31 -30.67 4.06
C LYS A 313 2.42 -31.90 3.16
N ILE A 314 3.10 -31.80 2.00
CA ILE A 314 3.18 -32.88 1.02
C ILE A 314 4.37 -33.81 1.32
N ARG A 315 5.52 -33.28 1.70
CA ARG A 315 6.79 -34.01 1.80
C ARG A 315 7.36 -34.10 3.21
N GLY A 316 6.79 -33.41 4.21
CA GLY A 316 7.32 -33.31 5.58
C GLY A 316 8.67 -32.56 5.66
N LYS A 317 9.11 -31.89 4.58
CA LYS A 317 10.42 -31.24 4.49
C LYS A 317 10.29 -29.75 4.22
N ARG A 318 11.15 -28.96 4.86
CA ARG A 318 11.27 -27.51 4.63
C ARG A 318 12.09 -27.27 3.34
N VAL A 319 11.67 -26.28 2.53
CA VAL A 319 12.43 -25.78 1.36
C VAL A 319 13.39 -24.68 1.80
N PHE A 320 12.87 -23.74 2.61
CA PHE A 320 13.65 -22.64 3.17
C PHE A 320 13.94 -22.92 4.66
N LEU A 321 15.00 -22.35 5.21
CA LEU A 321 15.29 -22.44 6.64
C LEU A 321 14.11 -21.93 7.46
N MET A 322 13.52 -20.80 7.02
CA MET A 322 12.30 -20.21 7.54
C MET A 322 11.57 -19.46 6.42
N ALA A 323 10.27 -19.29 6.51
CA ALA A 323 9.46 -18.44 5.65
C ALA A 323 8.65 -17.47 6.54
N PRO A 324 8.40 -16.22 6.08
CA PRO A 324 8.78 -15.62 4.79
C PRO A 324 10.30 -15.55 4.52
N ILE A 325 10.70 -15.25 3.26
CA ILE A 325 12.09 -15.47 2.80
C ILE A 325 13.11 -14.51 3.45
N HIS A 326 12.71 -13.34 3.97
CA HIS A 326 13.61 -12.46 4.72
C HIS A 326 14.22 -13.19 5.94
N HIS A 327 13.44 -13.98 6.67
CA HIS A 327 13.95 -14.80 7.77
C HIS A 327 14.95 -15.89 7.34
N HIS A 328 14.80 -16.41 6.12
CA HIS A 328 15.78 -17.35 5.57
C HIS A 328 17.17 -16.69 5.43
N PHE A 329 17.22 -15.43 5.01
CA PHE A 329 18.49 -14.69 4.90
C PHE A 329 19.07 -14.32 6.27
N GLU A 330 18.24 -13.98 7.25
CA GLU A 330 18.69 -13.77 8.64
C GLU A 330 19.34 -15.05 9.21
N LEU A 331 18.66 -16.21 9.05
CA LEU A 331 19.19 -17.51 9.49
C LEU A 331 20.44 -17.96 8.71
N LYS A 332 20.69 -17.38 7.54
CA LYS A 332 21.97 -17.52 6.82
C LYS A 332 23.06 -16.58 7.34
N GLY A 333 22.80 -15.79 8.38
CA GLY A 333 23.77 -14.89 8.99
C GLY A 333 23.86 -13.50 8.35
N TRP A 334 22.85 -13.08 7.55
CA TRP A 334 22.82 -11.72 7.07
C TRP A 334 22.30 -10.79 8.17
N ALA A 335 22.98 -9.66 8.38
CA ALA A 335 22.49 -8.64 9.28
C ALA A 335 21.16 -8.07 8.77
N GLU A 336 20.21 -7.81 9.67
CA GLU A 336 18.88 -7.29 9.36
C GLU A 336 18.91 -6.05 8.43
N PRO A 337 19.71 -4.98 8.69
CA PRO A 337 19.78 -3.82 7.79
C PRO A 337 20.24 -4.19 6.38
N LYS A 338 21.05 -5.22 6.22
CA LYS A 338 21.53 -5.68 4.91
C LYS A 338 20.40 -6.34 4.10
N VAL A 339 19.53 -7.09 4.76
CA VAL A 339 18.32 -7.67 4.12
C VAL A 339 17.39 -6.56 3.68
N ILE A 340 17.08 -5.63 4.59
CA ILE A 340 16.18 -4.50 4.38
C ILE A 340 16.60 -3.67 3.16
N VAL A 341 17.84 -3.17 3.17
CA VAL A 341 18.34 -2.30 2.10
C VAL A 341 18.38 -3.01 0.75
N ARG A 342 18.75 -4.30 0.71
CA ARG A 342 18.73 -5.08 -0.54
C ARG A 342 17.33 -5.25 -1.11
N PHE A 343 16.31 -5.47 -0.26
CA PHE A 343 14.93 -5.58 -0.70
C PHE A 343 14.39 -4.25 -1.20
N TRP A 344 14.80 -3.14 -0.59
CA TRP A 344 14.48 -1.79 -1.09
C TRP A 344 15.06 -1.56 -2.49
N ILE A 345 16.34 -1.91 -2.70
CA ILE A 345 17.02 -1.79 -4.00
C ILE A 345 16.31 -2.66 -5.05
N ILE A 346 15.98 -3.91 -4.72
CA ILE A 346 15.27 -4.82 -5.62
C ILE A 346 13.91 -4.21 -6.00
N THR A 347 13.13 -3.70 -5.02
CA THR A 347 11.85 -3.06 -5.31
C THR A 347 12.02 -1.84 -6.21
N PHE A 348 13.03 -1.00 -5.95
CA PHE A 348 13.30 0.17 -6.80
C PHE A 348 13.58 -0.24 -8.26
N VAL A 349 14.42 -1.25 -8.46
CA VAL A 349 14.72 -1.79 -9.80
C VAL A 349 13.45 -2.35 -10.47
N LEU A 350 12.62 -3.10 -9.72
CA LEU A 350 11.36 -3.64 -10.25
C LEU A 350 10.36 -2.55 -10.61
N VAL A 351 10.27 -1.47 -9.83
CA VAL A 351 9.42 -0.31 -10.15
C VAL A 351 9.89 0.37 -11.42
N LEU A 352 11.19 0.60 -11.59
CA LEU A 352 11.74 1.19 -12.81
C LEU A 352 11.51 0.29 -14.02
N PHE A 353 11.74 -1.02 -13.87
CA PHE A 353 11.48 -1.99 -14.93
C PHE A 353 10.01 -2.01 -15.34
N ALA A 354 9.10 -2.02 -14.36
CA ALA A 354 7.67 -1.99 -14.60
C ALA A 354 7.22 -0.69 -15.29
N LEU A 355 7.76 0.47 -14.92
CA LEU A 355 7.49 1.74 -15.61
C LEU A 355 8.03 1.74 -17.04
N ALA A 356 9.19 1.11 -17.30
CA ALA A 356 9.73 0.98 -18.64
C ALA A 356 8.79 0.18 -19.57
N THR A 357 8.05 -0.80 -19.03
CA THR A 357 7.08 -1.58 -19.83
C THR A 357 5.96 -0.74 -20.43
N LEU A 358 5.65 0.43 -19.86
CA LEU A 358 4.62 1.33 -20.39
C LEU A 358 4.95 1.86 -21.80
N LYS A 359 6.23 1.98 -22.13
CA LYS A 359 6.67 2.48 -23.45
C LYS A 359 7.19 1.38 -24.36
N LEU A 360 7.55 0.21 -23.83
CA LEU A 360 8.04 -0.94 -24.61
C LEU A 360 6.92 -1.69 -25.36
N ARG A 361 5.75 -1.07 -25.45
CA ARG A 361 4.59 -1.55 -26.20
C ARG A 361 4.70 -1.22 -27.66
#